data_b47ed369580206cb448ce968f5c118ff
#
_entry.id   b47ed369580206cb448ce968f5c118ff
#
_cell.length_a   1.000
_cell.length_b   1.000
_cell.length_c   1.000
_cell.angle_alpha   90.00
_cell.angle_beta   90.00
_cell.angle_gamma   90.00
#
_symmetry.space_group_name_H-M   'P 1'
#
loop_
_entity.id
_entity.type
_entity.pdbx_description
1 polymer ?
#
loop_
_entity_poly.entity_id
_entity_poly.type
_entity_poly.pdbx_seq_one_letter_code
_entity_poly.pdbx_strand_id
1 'polypeptide(L)'
;ICMQAGEYIIENMPNALVDVHHPEIKVYIEIRKRAYVYVTSIKGPGGMPVGTSDRSMLLLSGGIDSPVAGYMMAKRGVKIEAVYFHAPPYTSERAKQKVVDLARLVSEYAGNINLHIVNFTDIQLYIYDKCPHDELTIIMRRYMMRIAEKIARERHCLSLITGESVGQVASQTMQSLAATDAVCNMPVFRPVIAFDKNEIIEIAEKIDTFETSIQPFEDCCTIFVAKHPVTKPDIAKMEESEKNLAEKIDEMVKKAIEEREVICVKPCLLYTSPS
;
A
#
# COMPACT_ATOMS: atom_id res chain seq x y z
N ILE A 1 -6.25 -33.95 33.45
CA ILE A 1 -7.16 -33.46 32.42
C ILE A 1 -6.90 -34.22 31.10
N CYS A 2 -5.66 -34.21 30.53
CA CYS A 2 -5.39 -34.90 29.26
C CYS A 2 -5.64 -36.40 29.32
N MET A 3 -5.19 -37.08 30.37
CA MET A 3 -5.45 -38.50 30.59
C MET A 3 -6.95 -38.82 30.70
N GLN A 4 -7.68 -38.06 31.52
CA GLN A 4 -9.14 -38.21 31.69
C GLN A 4 -9.90 -37.96 30.39
N ALA A 5 -9.47 -36.97 29.60
CA ALA A 5 -10.07 -36.71 28.30
C ALA A 5 -9.78 -37.85 27.30
N GLY A 6 -8.55 -38.40 27.36
CA GLY A 6 -8.18 -39.55 26.52
C GLY A 6 -8.98 -40.82 26.91
N GLU A 7 -9.11 -41.12 28.19
CA GLU A 7 -9.94 -42.23 28.69
C GLU A 7 -11.40 -42.09 28.23
N TYR A 8 -11.99 -40.88 28.40
CA TYR A 8 -13.36 -40.61 27.94
C TYR A 8 -13.55 -40.82 26.44
N ILE A 9 -12.57 -40.40 25.62
CA ILE A 9 -12.62 -40.58 24.16
C ILE A 9 -12.58 -42.09 23.82
N ILE A 10 -11.68 -42.85 24.43
CA ILE A 10 -11.55 -44.31 24.17
C ILE A 10 -12.82 -45.05 24.60
N GLU A 11 -13.39 -44.71 25.77
CA GLU A 11 -14.63 -45.33 26.25
C GLU A 11 -15.84 -45.08 25.32
N ASN A 12 -15.88 -43.93 24.67
CA ASN A 12 -17.02 -43.54 23.81
C ASN A 12 -16.76 -43.73 22.31
N MET A 13 -15.53 -44.05 21.89
CA MET A 13 -15.15 -44.32 20.53
C MET A 13 -14.42 -45.68 20.43
N PRO A 14 -15.14 -46.80 20.27
CA PRO A 14 -14.57 -48.18 20.38
C PRO A 14 -13.43 -48.45 19.39
N ASN A 15 -13.30 -47.72 18.32
CA ASN A 15 -12.26 -47.88 17.29
C ASN A 15 -11.11 -46.87 17.44
N ALA A 16 -11.10 -46.05 18.46
CA ALA A 16 -10.04 -45.06 18.70
C ALA A 16 -8.82 -45.78 19.35
N LEU A 17 -7.66 -45.58 18.74
CA LEU A 17 -6.38 -46.03 19.25
C LEU A 17 -5.55 -44.82 19.63
N VAL A 18 -4.87 -44.87 20.78
CA VAL A 18 -3.99 -43.77 21.22
C VAL A 18 -2.62 -43.94 20.63
N ASP A 19 -2.17 -42.99 19.83
CA ASP A 19 -0.79 -42.88 19.38
C ASP A 19 -0.22 -41.52 19.81
N VAL A 20 0.77 -41.52 20.71
CA VAL A 20 1.42 -40.32 21.26
C VAL A 20 2.54 -39.81 20.34
N HIS A 21 2.99 -40.59 19.35
CA HIS A 21 4.10 -40.23 18.48
C HIS A 21 3.63 -39.78 17.10
N HIS A 22 2.69 -40.54 16.49
CA HIS A 22 2.20 -40.30 15.13
C HIS A 22 0.68 -40.39 15.03
N PRO A 23 -0.07 -39.54 15.80
CA PRO A 23 -1.52 -39.57 15.78
C PRO A 23 -2.08 -39.08 14.44
N GLU A 24 -3.09 -39.78 13.90
CA GLU A 24 -3.85 -39.32 12.73
C GLU A 24 -4.65 -38.04 13.07
N ILE A 25 -5.20 -37.98 14.28
CA ILE A 25 -6.01 -36.85 14.78
C ILE A 25 -5.45 -36.41 16.11
N LYS A 26 -5.16 -35.11 16.24
CA LYS A 26 -4.79 -34.47 17.51
C LYS A 26 -6.00 -33.72 18.08
N VAL A 27 -6.39 -34.09 19.30
CA VAL A 27 -7.43 -33.35 20.05
C VAL A 27 -6.76 -32.34 20.96
N TYR A 28 -7.07 -31.09 20.78
CA TYR A 28 -6.57 -29.98 21.58
C TYR A 28 -7.63 -29.56 22.60
N ILE A 29 -7.21 -29.34 23.86
CA ILE A 29 -8.06 -28.84 24.92
C ILE A 29 -7.44 -27.53 25.44
N GLU A 30 -8.14 -26.43 25.25
CA GLU A 30 -7.74 -25.12 25.75
C GLU A 30 -8.67 -24.68 26.87
N ILE A 31 -8.12 -24.45 28.07
CA ILE A 31 -8.90 -24.03 29.25
C ILE A 31 -8.63 -22.56 29.50
N ARG A 32 -9.68 -21.75 29.33
CA ARG A 32 -9.72 -20.32 29.68
C ARG A 32 -10.91 -20.07 30.62
N LYS A 33 -11.68 -19.01 30.42
CA LYS A 33 -12.99 -18.83 31.11
C LYS A 33 -13.99 -19.92 30.74
N ARG A 34 -13.81 -20.56 29.61
CA ARG A 34 -14.52 -21.75 29.11
C ARG A 34 -13.48 -22.74 28.60
N ALA A 35 -13.86 -24.02 28.53
CA ALA A 35 -13.05 -25.03 27.86
C ALA A 35 -13.43 -25.09 26.38
N TYR A 36 -12.41 -25.14 25.54
CA TYR A 36 -12.55 -25.31 24.09
C TYR A 36 -11.90 -26.63 23.70
N VAL A 37 -12.62 -27.46 22.96
CA VAL A 37 -12.11 -28.73 22.43
C VAL A 37 -12.17 -28.66 20.90
N TYR A 38 -11.06 -28.92 20.23
CA TYR A 38 -10.98 -28.84 18.79
C TYR A 38 -9.93 -29.80 18.23
N VAL A 39 -10.10 -30.21 16.97
CA VAL A 39 -9.19 -31.14 16.26
C VAL A 39 -8.44 -30.45 15.12
N THR A 40 -8.93 -29.31 14.68
CA THR A 40 -8.36 -28.59 13.54
C THR A 40 -8.14 -27.14 13.91
N SER A 41 -7.01 -26.58 13.49
CA SER A 41 -6.68 -25.16 13.59
C SER A 41 -6.40 -24.62 12.21
N ILE A 42 -7.18 -23.64 11.79
CA ILE A 42 -6.99 -22.95 10.51
C ILE A 42 -6.19 -21.68 10.80
N LYS A 43 -5.04 -21.54 10.13
CA LYS A 43 -4.19 -20.36 10.27
C LYS A 43 -4.89 -19.16 9.63
N GLY A 44 -5.27 -18.18 10.45
CA GLY A 44 -5.80 -16.91 9.96
C GLY A 44 -4.71 -16.03 9.30
N PRO A 45 -5.09 -14.87 8.74
CA PRO A 45 -4.15 -13.94 8.08
C PRO A 45 -3.08 -13.40 9.02
N GLY A 46 -3.29 -13.47 10.33
CA GLY A 46 -2.41 -12.90 11.35
C GLY A 46 -2.44 -11.38 11.37
N GLY A 47 -1.60 -10.78 12.20
CA GLY A 47 -1.51 -9.33 12.33
C GLY A 47 -2.35 -8.76 13.46
N MET A 48 -2.72 -7.47 13.34
CA MET A 48 -3.51 -6.70 14.31
C MET A 48 -4.83 -6.26 13.67
N PRO A 49 -5.91 -6.09 14.44
CA PRO A 49 -7.15 -5.55 13.91
C PRO A 49 -6.95 -4.16 13.28
N VAL A 50 -7.49 -3.95 12.08
CA VAL A 50 -7.38 -2.68 11.37
C VAL A 50 -7.98 -1.54 12.18
N GLY A 51 -7.27 -0.42 12.27
CA GLY A 51 -7.64 0.77 13.04
C GLY A 51 -7.04 0.83 14.45
N THR A 52 -6.36 -0.25 14.92
CA THR A 52 -5.68 -0.22 16.24
C THR A 52 -4.38 0.59 16.25
N SER A 53 -3.82 0.89 15.08
CA SER A 53 -2.57 1.66 14.89
C SER A 53 -2.78 2.94 14.06
N ASP A 54 -3.90 3.62 14.32
CA ASP A 54 -4.27 4.87 13.64
C ASP A 54 -4.36 4.77 12.11
N ARG A 55 -4.18 5.92 11.42
CA ARG A 55 -4.32 6.05 9.97
C ARG A 55 -3.03 6.46 9.30
N SER A 56 -2.85 5.97 8.07
CA SER A 56 -1.78 6.42 7.17
C SER A 56 -2.30 6.62 5.76
N MET A 57 -1.65 7.53 5.03
CA MET A 57 -1.93 7.79 3.62
C MET A 57 -0.99 6.99 2.74
N LEU A 58 -1.53 6.06 1.98
CA LEU A 58 -0.81 5.26 0.99
C LEU A 58 -0.74 6.01 -0.34
N LEU A 59 0.45 6.25 -0.86
CA LEU A 59 0.64 6.64 -2.25
C LEU A 59 0.46 5.39 -3.12
N LEU A 60 -0.76 5.19 -3.61
CA LEU A 60 -1.13 4.02 -4.40
C LEU A 60 -0.90 4.29 -5.89
N SER A 61 -0.25 3.37 -6.57
CA SER A 61 -0.01 3.38 -8.01
C SER A 61 -0.56 2.11 -8.67
N GLY A 62 -0.53 2.05 -10.00
CA GLY A 62 -0.88 0.84 -10.76
C GLY A 62 0.20 -0.25 -10.73
N GLY A 63 1.34 -0.03 -10.06
CA GLY A 63 2.44 -0.99 -9.93
C GLY A 63 2.20 -2.04 -8.86
N ILE A 64 3.12 -3.02 -8.80
CA ILE A 64 3.05 -4.19 -7.89
C ILE A 64 3.32 -3.77 -6.43
N ASP A 65 4.22 -2.82 -6.21
CA ASP A 65 4.86 -2.58 -4.91
C ASP A 65 3.94 -1.83 -3.92
N SER A 66 3.18 -0.83 -4.39
CA SER A 66 2.36 0.01 -3.51
C SER A 66 1.15 -0.72 -2.90
N PRO A 67 0.43 -1.64 -3.60
CA PRO A 67 -0.60 -2.47 -2.98
C PRO A 67 -0.03 -3.38 -1.89
N VAL A 68 1.15 -3.97 -2.12
CA VAL A 68 1.85 -4.81 -1.13
C VAL A 68 2.22 -4.00 0.10
N ALA A 69 2.75 -2.78 -0.08
CA ALA A 69 3.06 -1.88 1.03
C ALA A 69 1.82 -1.54 1.85
N GLY A 70 0.69 -1.25 1.20
CA GLY A 70 -0.60 -1.00 1.84
C GLY A 70 -1.08 -2.19 2.67
N TYR A 71 -1.04 -3.40 2.10
CA TYR A 71 -1.37 -4.65 2.80
C TYR A 71 -0.50 -4.87 4.05
N MET A 72 0.81 -4.71 3.91
CA MET A 72 1.75 -4.92 5.03
C MET A 72 1.46 -3.98 6.21
N MET A 73 1.12 -2.73 5.94
CA MET A 73 0.73 -1.76 6.98
C MET A 73 -0.65 -2.05 7.56
N ALA A 74 -1.64 -2.42 6.73
CA ALA A 74 -2.96 -2.85 7.20
C ALA A 74 -2.86 -4.04 8.14
N LYS A 75 -1.99 -5.03 7.84
CA LYS A 75 -1.70 -6.17 8.70
C LYS A 75 -1.11 -5.77 10.06
N ARG A 76 -0.51 -4.58 10.20
CA ARG A 76 -0.04 -4.01 11.46
C ARG A 76 -1.09 -3.16 12.17
N GLY A 77 -2.35 -3.25 11.75
CA GLY A 77 -3.47 -2.54 12.35
C GLY A 77 -3.67 -1.11 11.86
N VAL A 78 -2.93 -0.68 10.84
CA VAL A 78 -3.05 0.67 10.28
C VAL A 78 -4.30 0.75 9.40
N LYS A 79 -5.14 1.75 9.62
CA LYS A 79 -6.22 2.10 8.71
C LYS A 79 -5.67 2.86 7.52
N ILE A 80 -5.97 2.39 6.31
CA ILE A 80 -5.44 2.95 5.06
C ILE A 80 -6.41 3.99 4.49
N GLU A 81 -5.90 5.20 4.25
CA GLU A 81 -6.38 6.15 3.26
C GLU A 81 -5.43 6.06 2.06
N ALA A 82 -5.86 6.31 0.83
CA ALA A 82 -5.00 6.21 -0.34
C ALA A 82 -5.09 7.45 -1.23
N VAL A 83 -3.97 7.83 -1.85
CA VAL A 83 -3.92 8.88 -2.87
C VAL A 83 -3.31 8.30 -4.15
N TYR A 84 -3.95 8.61 -5.28
CA TYR A 84 -3.49 8.29 -6.62
C TYR A 84 -3.37 9.56 -7.45
N PHE A 85 -2.27 9.69 -8.17
CA PHE A 85 -2.01 10.80 -9.08
C PHE A 85 -2.36 10.39 -10.51
N HIS A 86 -3.40 11.02 -11.05
CA HIS A 86 -3.89 10.79 -12.41
C HIS A 86 -3.53 11.97 -13.30
N ALA A 87 -3.11 11.73 -14.55
CA ALA A 87 -2.68 12.77 -15.47
C ALA A 87 -3.36 12.66 -16.85
N PRO A 88 -4.68 12.87 -16.94
CA PRO A 88 -5.37 12.86 -18.23
C PRO A 88 -4.92 14.04 -19.11
N PRO A 89 -4.82 13.91 -20.47
CA PRO A 89 -5.10 12.69 -21.25
C PRO A 89 -3.94 11.70 -21.35
N TYR A 90 -2.82 11.97 -20.67
CA TYR A 90 -1.60 11.17 -20.77
C TYR A 90 -1.74 9.82 -20.07
N THR A 91 -2.50 9.73 -18.99
CA THR A 91 -2.93 8.46 -18.41
C THR A 91 -4.38 8.17 -18.80
N SER A 92 -4.67 6.92 -19.13
CA SER A 92 -6.00 6.51 -19.57
C SER A 92 -6.96 6.30 -18.39
N GLU A 93 -8.28 6.35 -18.65
CA GLU A 93 -9.29 5.94 -17.67
C GLU A 93 -9.13 4.47 -17.23
N ARG A 94 -8.55 3.61 -18.11
CA ARG A 94 -8.21 2.23 -17.75
C ARG A 94 -7.10 2.15 -16.70
N ALA A 95 -6.12 3.06 -16.76
CA ALA A 95 -5.09 3.18 -15.71
C ALA A 95 -5.70 3.59 -14.37
N LYS A 96 -6.65 4.54 -14.37
CA LYS A 96 -7.42 4.93 -13.18
C LYS A 96 -8.23 3.75 -12.64
N GLN A 97 -8.96 3.03 -13.51
CA GLN A 97 -9.76 1.87 -13.11
C GLN A 97 -8.89 0.76 -12.50
N LYS A 98 -7.71 0.49 -13.08
CA LYS A 98 -6.72 -0.44 -12.53
C LYS A 98 -6.37 -0.12 -11.07
N VAL A 99 -6.14 1.16 -10.76
CA VAL A 99 -5.82 1.57 -9.39
C VAL A 99 -7.02 1.43 -8.44
N VAL A 100 -8.24 1.71 -8.92
CA VAL A 100 -9.47 1.46 -8.15
C VAL A 100 -9.62 -0.04 -7.85
N ASP A 101 -9.34 -0.90 -8.81
CA ASP A 101 -9.41 -2.36 -8.64
C ASP A 101 -8.33 -2.86 -7.65
N LEU A 102 -7.11 -2.33 -7.73
CA LEU A 102 -6.05 -2.61 -6.75
C LEU A 102 -6.45 -2.14 -5.34
N ALA A 103 -7.02 -0.94 -5.21
CA ALA A 103 -7.54 -0.46 -3.93
C ALA A 103 -8.63 -1.39 -3.37
N ARG A 104 -9.48 -1.97 -4.24
CA ARG A 104 -10.52 -2.93 -3.85
C ARG A 104 -9.91 -4.22 -3.32
N LEU A 105 -8.91 -4.80 -3.99
CA LEU A 105 -8.21 -5.99 -3.53
C LEU A 105 -7.52 -5.76 -2.17
N VAL A 106 -6.83 -4.64 -2.02
CA VAL A 106 -6.22 -4.27 -0.73
C VAL A 106 -7.27 -4.05 0.36
N SER A 107 -8.47 -3.55 0.01
CA SER A 107 -9.54 -3.31 0.98
C SER A 107 -10.06 -4.58 1.65
N GLU A 108 -9.87 -5.75 1.07
CA GLU A 108 -10.22 -7.04 1.69
C GLU A 108 -9.43 -7.27 3.00
N TYR A 109 -8.23 -6.69 3.08
CA TYR A 109 -7.35 -6.78 4.25
C TYR A 109 -7.37 -5.51 5.12
N ALA A 110 -7.62 -4.35 4.51
CA ALA A 110 -7.55 -3.03 5.14
C ALA A 110 -8.92 -2.48 5.57
N GLY A 111 -10.01 -3.17 5.21
CA GLY A 111 -11.36 -2.60 5.32
C GLY A 111 -11.57 -1.48 4.31
N ASN A 112 -12.56 -0.62 4.55
CA ASN A 112 -12.86 0.47 3.62
C ASN A 112 -11.68 1.42 3.45
N ILE A 113 -11.34 1.73 2.18
CA ILE A 113 -10.30 2.67 1.79
C ILE A 113 -10.96 3.86 1.07
N ASN A 114 -10.69 5.09 1.53
CA ASN A 114 -11.01 6.27 0.74
C ASN A 114 -9.83 6.53 -0.20
N LEU A 115 -10.07 6.38 -1.49
CA LEU A 115 -9.09 6.63 -2.56
C LEU A 115 -9.30 8.06 -3.07
N HIS A 116 -8.30 8.92 -2.84
CA HIS A 116 -8.23 10.29 -3.30
C HIS A 116 -7.54 10.32 -4.67
N ILE A 117 -8.25 10.69 -5.72
CA ILE A 117 -7.71 10.78 -7.08
C ILE A 117 -7.42 12.26 -7.37
N VAL A 118 -6.14 12.58 -7.50
CA VAL A 118 -5.65 13.93 -7.73
C VAL A 118 -5.28 14.09 -9.20
N ASN A 119 -5.88 15.06 -9.88
CA ASN A 119 -5.44 15.43 -11.23
C ASN A 119 -4.09 16.16 -11.14
N PHE A 120 -3.05 15.54 -11.66
CA PHE A 120 -1.67 16.02 -11.59
C PHE A 120 -1.18 16.63 -12.92
N THR A 121 -2.01 16.66 -13.96
CA THR A 121 -1.62 17.06 -15.32
C THR A 121 -1.01 18.45 -15.36
N ASP A 122 -1.73 19.46 -14.86
CA ASP A 122 -1.28 20.85 -14.95
C ASP A 122 0.05 21.07 -14.19
N ILE A 123 0.17 20.46 -12.99
CA ILE A 123 1.39 20.49 -12.19
C ILE A 123 2.54 19.83 -12.93
N GLN A 124 2.31 18.68 -13.51
CA GLN A 124 3.32 17.91 -14.25
C GLN A 124 3.83 18.67 -15.48
N LEU A 125 2.92 19.28 -16.25
CA LEU A 125 3.28 20.09 -17.41
C LEU A 125 4.03 21.36 -17.01
N TYR A 126 3.65 21.98 -15.90
CA TYR A 126 4.33 23.18 -15.40
C TYR A 126 5.75 22.86 -14.91
N ILE A 127 5.94 21.73 -14.22
CA ILE A 127 7.27 21.24 -13.84
C ILE A 127 8.11 20.94 -15.10
N TYR A 128 7.51 20.28 -16.10
CA TYR A 128 8.17 19.97 -17.37
C TYR A 128 8.66 21.23 -18.11
N ASP A 129 7.86 22.31 -18.10
CA ASP A 129 8.21 23.59 -18.76
C ASP A 129 9.31 24.38 -18.02
N LYS A 130 9.32 24.33 -16.69
CA LYS A 130 10.14 25.23 -15.84
C LYS A 130 11.39 24.61 -15.25
N CYS A 131 11.48 23.28 -15.18
CA CYS A 131 12.57 22.59 -14.50
C CYS A 131 13.48 21.81 -15.45
N PRO A 132 14.74 21.56 -15.08
CA PRO A 132 15.64 20.71 -15.86
C PRO A 132 15.04 19.31 -16.08
N HIS A 133 15.10 18.80 -17.31
CA HIS A 133 14.45 17.54 -17.68
C HIS A 133 15.03 16.31 -16.97
N ASP A 134 16.32 16.32 -16.65
CA ASP A 134 16.97 15.24 -15.88
C ASP A 134 16.51 15.18 -14.43
N GLU A 135 15.96 16.27 -13.87
CA GLU A 135 15.47 16.38 -12.51
C GLU A 135 13.95 16.12 -12.38
N LEU A 136 13.21 16.06 -13.48
CA LEU A 136 11.74 16.01 -13.51
C LEU A 136 11.13 14.95 -12.60
N THR A 137 11.64 13.73 -12.67
CA THR A 137 11.10 12.60 -11.88
C THR A 137 11.19 12.89 -10.38
N ILE A 138 12.29 13.45 -9.91
CA ILE A 138 12.49 13.76 -8.49
C ILE A 138 11.61 14.94 -8.07
N ILE A 139 11.57 16.01 -8.86
CA ILE A 139 10.75 17.19 -8.56
C ILE A 139 9.27 16.84 -8.55
N MET A 140 8.76 16.08 -9.54
CA MET A 140 7.38 15.59 -9.53
C MET A 140 7.06 14.78 -8.27
N ARG A 141 7.94 13.85 -7.88
CA ARG A 141 7.75 13.05 -6.66
C ARG A 141 7.75 13.91 -5.41
N ARG A 142 8.59 14.94 -5.32
CA ARG A 142 8.57 15.90 -4.20
C ARG A 142 7.22 16.61 -4.09
N TYR A 143 6.61 17.01 -5.22
CA TYR A 143 5.26 17.60 -5.22
C TYR A 143 4.17 16.58 -4.89
N MET A 144 4.28 15.34 -5.37
CA MET A 144 3.37 14.27 -4.97
C MET A 144 3.41 14.03 -3.46
N MET A 145 4.59 14.02 -2.84
CA MET A 145 4.76 13.87 -1.40
C MET A 145 4.14 15.05 -0.63
N ARG A 146 4.36 16.31 -1.07
CA ARG A 146 3.72 17.49 -0.47
C ARG A 146 2.20 17.45 -0.54
N ILE A 147 1.64 17.05 -1.69
CA ILE A 147 0.19 16.91 -1.88
C ILE A 147 -0.35 15.78 -0.99
N ALA A 148 0.32 14.63 -0.99
CA ALA A 148 -0.06 13.49 -0.15
C ALA A 148 -0.05 13.87 1.34
N GLU A 149 0.96 14.60 1.82
CA GLU A 149 1.02 15.07 3.21
C GLU A 149 -0.13 16.04 3.53
N LYS A 150 -0.46 17.00 2.65
CA LYS A 150 -1.58 17.92 2.86
C LYS A 150 -2.90 17.15 2.99
N ILE A 151 -3.18 16.21 2.09
CA ILE A 151 -4.37 15.37 2.15
C ILE A 151 -4.36 14.46 3.40
N ALA A 152 -3.20 13.89 3.74
CA ALA A 152 -3.03 13.07 4.94
C ALA A 152 -3.40 13.84 6.22
N ARG A 153 -2.96 15.08 6.35
CA ARG A 153 -3.31 15.97 7.49
C ARG A 153 -4.80 16.28 7.54
N GLU A 154 -5.45 16.57 6.41
CA GLU A 154 -6.91 16.76 6.33
C GLU A 154 -7.67 15.50 6.76
N ARG A 155 -7.11 14.31 6.48
CA ARG A 155 -7.70 13.01 6.81
C ARG A 155 -7.27 12.47 8.18
N HIS A 156 -6.55 13.26 8.97
CA HIS A 156 -6.00 12.87 10.27
C HIS A 156 -5.10 11.62 10.21
N CYS A 157 -4.34 11.49 9.12
CA CYS A 157 -3.30 10.47 9.02
C CYS A 157 -2.04 10.93 9.75
N LEU A 158 -1.30 9.99 10.34
CA LEU A 158 -0.09 10.27 11.10
C LEU A 158 1.20 10.03 10.30
N SER A 159 1.07 9.42 9.11
CA SER A 159 2.22 9.07 8.27
C SER A 159 1.81 8.89 6.81
N LEU A 160 2.83 8.85 5.93
CA LEU A 160 2.71 8.41 4.55
C LEU A 160 3.23 6.97 4.41
N ILE A 161 2.75 6.25 3.39
CA ILE A 161 3.23 4.92 3.02
C ILE A 161 3.57 4.95 1.54
N THR A 162 4.75 4.46 1.16
CA THR A 162 5.16 4.28 -0.23
C THR A 162 5.62 2.84 -0.49
N GLY A 163 5.50 2.38 -1.75
CA GLY A 163 5.97 1.07 -2.20
C GLY A 163 7.39 1.11 -2.76
N GLU A 164 8.27 1.96 -2.22
CA GLU A 164 9.63 2.10 -2.70
C GLU A 164 10.54 0.98 -2.18
N SER A 165 11.41 0.44 -3.06
CA SER A 165 12.50 -0.47 -2.72
C SER A 165 13.83 0.09 -3.20
N VAL A 166 14.88 0.04 -2.36
CA VAL A 166 16.18 0.63 -2.68
C VAL A 166 16.80 -0.05 -3.91
N GLY A 167 17.18 0.77 -4.89
CA GLY A 167 17.92 0.31 -6.07
C GLY A 167 17.07 -0.39 -7.14
N GLN A 168 15.75 -0.49 -6.97
CA GLN A 168 14.89 -1.15 -7.94
C GLN A 168 14.77 -0.36 -9.25
N VAL A 169 14.70 0.97 -9.17
CA VAL A 169 14.68 1.89 -10.31
C VAL A 169 15.54 3.14 -10.04
N ALA A 170 15.87 3.89 -11.09
CA ALA A 170 16.72 5.07 -11.01
C ALA A 170 16.26 6.14 -9.98
N SER A 171 14.96 6.27 -9.76
CA SER A 171 14.36 7.19 -8.79
C SER A 171 14.29 6.64 -7.36
N GLN A 172 14.79 5.44 -7.10
CA GLN A 172 14.77 4.78 -5.79
C GLN A 172 16.20 4.53 -5.23
N THR A 173 17.14 5.40 -5.59
CA THR A 173 18.45 5.44 -4.93
C THR A 173 18.33 6.08 -3.54
N MET A 174 19.29 5.85 -2.66
CA MET A 174 19.31 6.48 -1.32
C MET A 174 19.22 8.00 -1.39
N GLN A 175 19.93 8.62 -2.36
CA GLN A 175 19.88 10.07 -2.57
C GLN A 175 18.53 10.54 -3.08
N SER A 176 17.88 9.77 -3.99
CA SER A 176 16.56 10.08 -4.49
C SER A 176 15.51 10.01 -3.38
N LEU A 177 15.59 8.98 -2.52
CA LEU A 177 14.72 8.84 -1.36
C LEU A 177 14.92 9.98 -0.36
N ALA A 178 16.18 10.36 -0.05
CA ALA A 178 16.47 11.49 0.82
C ALA A 178 15.92 12.81 0.24
N ALA A 179 16.04 13.03 -1.08
CA ALA A 179 15.52 14.23 -1.73
C ALA A 179 13.98 14.30 -1.71
N THR A 180 13.28 13.17 -1.82
CA THR A 180 11.81 13.14 -1.69
C THR A 180 11.33 13.24 -0.25
N ASP A 181 12.08 12.72 0.71
CA ASP A 181 11.75 12.83 2.14
C ASP A 181 11.95 14.24 2.68
N ALA A 182 12.93 14.98 2.15
CA ALA A 182 13.24 16.34 2.59
C ALA A 182 12.05 17.32 2.53
N VAL A 183 10.99 17.00 1.79
CA VAL A 183 9.77 17.84 1.69
C VAL A 183 8.64 17.40 2.61
N CYS A 184 8.83 16.32 3.38
CA CYS A 184 7.82 15.76 4.28
C CYS A 184 8.15 16.10 5.74
N ASN A 185 7.10 16.48 6.50
CA ASN A 185 7.18 16.73 7.93
C ASN A 185 6.44 15.67 8.76
N MET A 186 6.15 14.52 8.17
CA MET A 186 5.59 13.35 8.83
C MET A 186 6.37 12.08 8.47
N PRO A 187 6.30 11.02 9.30
CA PRO A 187 6.97 9.76 8.98
C PRO A 187 6.55 9.20 7.63
N VAL A 188 7.50 8.69 6.86
CA VAL A 188 7.26 7.96 5.60
C VAL A 188 7.66 6.51 5.79
N PHE A 189 6.66 5.62 5.81
CA PHE A 189 6.89 4.18 5.93
C PHE A 189 7.08 3.55 4.56
N ARG A 190 8.10 2.68 4.47
CA ARG A 190 8.47 1.93 3.27
C ARG A 190 8.54 0.44 3.60
N PRO A 191 7.40 -0.24 3.72
CA PRO A 191 7.39 -1.64 4.17
C PRO A 191 8.22 -2.60 3.32
N VAL A 192 8.39 -2.29 2.03
CA VAL A 192 9.11 -3.12 1.06
C VAL A 192 10.52 -2.61 0.73
N ILE A 193 11.06 -1.68 1.52
CA ILE A 193 12.30 -0.96 1.22
C ILE A 193 13.52 -1.86 0.96
N ALA A 194 13.59 -3.01 1.63
CA ALA A 194 14.69 -3.96 1.56
C ALA A 194 14.34 -5.24 0.78
N PHE A 195 13.15 -5.32 0.21
CA PHE A 195 12.69 -6.49 -0.53
C PHE A 195 13.19 -6.45 -1.97
N ASP A 196 13.57 -7.60 -2.50
CA ASP A 196 13.76 -7.75 -3.92
C ASP A 196 12.42 -7.91 -4.67
N LYS A 197 12.49 -7.90 -6.01
CA LYS A 197 11.27 -7.94 -6.82
C LYS A 197 10.48 -9.23 -6.65
N ASN A 198 11.16 -10.36 -6.44
CA ASN A 198 10.50 -11.65 -6.30
C ASN A 198 9.76 -11.75 -4.97
N GLU A 199 10.35 -11.27 -3.88
CA GLU A 199 9.71 -11.22 -2.57
C GLU A 199 8.43 -10.38 -2.59
N ILE A 200 8.43 -9.26 -3.33
CA ILE A 200 7.24 -8.42 -3.49
C ILE A 200 6.18 -9.14 -4.33
N ILE A 201 6.59 -9.83 -5.41
CA ILE A 201 5.68 -10.60 -6.28
C ILE A 201 5.00 -11.72 -5.49
N GLU A 202 5.73 -12.49 -4.68
CA GLU A 202 5.16 -13.55 -3.84
C GLU A 202 4.04 -13.03 -2.91
N ILE A 203 4.23 -11.83 -2.36
CA ILE A 203 3.19 -11.22 -1.53
C ILE A 203 2.03 -10.72 -2.40
N ALA A 204 2.31 -10.12 -3.57
CA ALA A 204 1.28 -9.63 -4.48
C ALA A 204 0.38 -10.75 -5.01
N GLU A 205 0.96 -11.92 -5.34
CA GLU A 205 0.20 -13.13 -5.70
C GLU A 205 -0.68 -13.62 -4.54
N LYS A 206 -0.12 -13.65 -3.33
CA LYS A 206 -0.85 -14.07 -2.13
C LYS A 206 -2.06 -13.19 -1.78
N ILE A 207 -2.04 -11.91 -2.15
CA ILE A 207 -3.12 -10.95 -1.90
C ILE A 207 -3.92 -10.64 -3.17
N ASP A 208 -3.77 -11.45 -4.21
CA ASP A 208 -4.48 -11.36 -5.50
C ASP A 208 -4.32 -10.03 -6.26
N THR A 209 -3.27 -9.24 -5.95
CA THR A 209 -3.01 -7.95 -6.61
C THR A 209 -2.11 -8.07 -7.84
N PHE A 210 -1.38 -9.17 -8.01
CA PHE A 210 -0.36 -9.34 -9.05
C PHE A 210 -0.94 -9.20 -10.45
N GLU A 211 -1.95 -9.99 -10.81
CA GLU A 211 -2.56 -10.01 -12.15
C GLU A 211 -3.14 -8.65 -12.55
N THR A 212 -3.72 -7.92 -11.60
CA THR A 212 -4.19 -6.56 -11.85
C THR A 212 -3.01 -5.61 -12.04
N SER A 213 -1.96 -5.73 -11.24
CA SER A 213 -0.79 -4.83 -11.27
C SER A 213 0.01 -4.93 -12.57
N ILE A 214 0.07 -6.10 -13.23
CA ILE A 214 0.84 -6.29 -14.48
C ILE A 214 0.09 -5.87 -15.75
N GLN A 215 -1.17 -5.43 -15.64
CA GLN A 215 -1.91 -4.92 -16.80
C GLN A 215 -1.17 -3.74 -17.44
N PRO A 216 -1.13 -3.64 -18.79
CA PRO A 216 -0.30 -2.70 -19.53
C PRO A 216 -0.87 -1.28 -19.56
N PHE A 217 -1.19 -0.72 -18.40
CA PHE A 217 -1.64 0.66 -18.25
C PHE A 217 -0.62 1.45 -17.44
N GLU A 218 -0.09 2.51 -18.05
CA GLU A 218 1.01 3.29 -17.48
C GLU A 218 0.54 4.29 -16.43
N ASP A 219 1.40 4.49 -15.41
CA ASP A 219 1.23 5.53 -14.39
C ASP A 219 1.77 6.89 -14.85
N CYS A 220 1.31 7.97 -14.23
CA CYS A 220 1.71 9.35 -14.56
C CYS A 220 3.23 9.59 -14.50
N CYS A 221 3.95 8.87 -13.64
CA CYS A 221 5.40 9.04 -13.48
C CYS A 221 6.22 8.56 -14.68
N THR A 222 5.65 7.74 -15.58
CA THR A 222 6.38 7.16 -16.73
C THR A 222 6.31 8.02 -17.98
N ILE A 223 5.41 9.01 -18.02
CA ILE A 223 5.09 9.78 -19.24
C ILE A 223 6.21 10.74 -19.65
N PHE A 224 6.85 11.40 -18.68
CA PHE A 224 7.90 12.41 -18.91
C PHE A 224 9.24 11.97 -18.32
N VAL A 225 9.62 10.71 -18.55
CA VAL A 225 10.92 10.20 -18.07
C VAL A 225 12.03 10.76 -18.97
N ALA A 226 13.00 11.41 -18.34
CA ALA A 226 14.21 11.85 -19.03
C ALA A 226 15.00 10.64 -19.58
N LYS A 227 15.69 10.82 -20.71
CA LYS A 227 16.60 9.78 -21.25
C LYS A 227 17.71 9.43 -20.25
N HIS A 228 18.13 10.40 -19.45
CA HIS A 228 19.17 10.26 -18.42
C HIS A 228 18.68 10.93 -17.13
N PRO A 229 17.84 10.26 -16.31
CA PRO A 229 17.37 10.82 -15.07
C PRO A 229 18.49 10.92 -14.04
N VAL A 230 18.49 11.95 -13.22
CA VAL A 230 19.42 12.09 -12.10
C VAL A 230 19.20 10.96 -11.10
N THR A 231 20.24 10.17 -10.86
CA THR A 231 20.24 9.07 -9.88
C THR A 231 20.85 9.45 -8.53
N LYS A 232 21.58 10.58 -8.49
CA LYS A 232 22.19 11.15 -7.27
C LYS A 232 21.79 12.62 -7.16
N PRO A 233 20.49 12.93 -6.88
CA PRO A 233 20.06 14.31 -6.74
C PRO A 233 20.69 14.95 -5.51
N ASP A 234 21.10 16.22 -5.65
CA ASP A 234 21.46 17.11 -4.56
C ASP A 234 20.22 17.87 -4.12
N ILE A 235 19.93 17.86 -2.82
CA ILE A 235 18.69 18.49 -2.28
C ILE A 235 18.70 20.01 -2.55
N ALA A 236 19.84 20.70 -2.33
CA ALA A 236 19.94 22.14 -2.55
C ALA A 236 19.73 22.49 -4.03
N LYS A 237 20.23 21.65 -4.95
CA LYS A 237 20.01 21.83 -6.39
C LYS A 237 18.54 21.62 -6.76
N MET A 238 17.87 20.63 -6.16
CA MET A 238 16.41 20.42 -6.37
C MET A 238 15.62 21.63 -5.89
N GLU A 239 15.95 22.16 -4.72
CA GLU A 239 15.30 23.35 -4.14
C GLU A 239 15.54 24.59 -4.99
N GLU A 240 16.72 24.75 -5.58
CA GLU A 240 17.01 25.85 -6.49
C GLU A 240 16.16 25.74 -7.77
N SER A 241 16.06 24.53 -8.36
CA SER A 241 15.23 24.28 -9.54
C SER A 241 13.74 24.50 -9.25
N GLU A 242 13.27 24.16 -8.04
CA GLU A 242 11.89 24.40 -7.60
C GLU A 242 11.53 25.89 -7.49
N LYS A 243 12.49 26.80 -7.31
CA LYS A 243 12.23 28.26 -7.32
C LYS A 243 11.62 28.75 -8.63
N ASN A 244 11.92 28.08 -9.76
CA ASN A 244 11.32 28.39 -11.04
C ASN A 244 9.80 28.15 -11.09
N LEU A 245 9.27 27.42 -10.11
CA LEU A 245 7.85 27.10 -10.01
C LEU A 245 7.07 28.06 -9.11
N ALA A 246 7.77 28.94 -8.37
CA ALA A 246 7.18 29.73 -7.27
C ALA A 246 5.99 30.62 -7.68
N GLU A 247 5.89 31.00 -8.98
CA GLU A 247 4.84 31.90 -9.46
C GLU A 247 3.43 31.29 -9.34
N LYS A 248 3.25 29.99 -9.62
CA LYS A 248 1.91 29.38 -9.79
C LYS A 248 1.73 28.03 -9.05
N ILE A 249 2.80 27.39 -8.64
CA ILE A 249 2.74 26.02 -8.16
C ILE A 249 1.85 25.85 -6.93
N ASP A 250 1.86 26.79 -6.00
CA ASP A 250 1.07 26.70 -4.77
C ASP A 250 -0.43 26.79 -5.05
N GLU A 251 -0.83 27.65 -6.00
CA GLU A 251 -2.22 27.75 -6.44
C GLU A 251 -2.66 26.48 -7.17
N MET A 252 -1.81 25.93 -8.05
CA MET A 252 -2.08 24.67 -8.77
C MET A 252 -2.22 23.50 -7.80
N VAL A 253 -1.34 23.40 -6.82
CA VAL A 253 -1.41 22.35 -5.77
C VAL A 253 -2.69 22.48 -4.96
N LYS A 254 -3.05 23.72 -4.54
CA LYS A 254 -4.30 23.96 -3.82
C LYS A 254 -5.51 23.51 -4.64
N LYS A 255 -5.59 23.95 -5.88
CA LYS A 255 -6.66 23.57 -6.82
C LYS A 255 -6.75 22.05 -6.99
N ALA A 256 -5.64 21.37 -7.25
CA ALA A 256 -5.61 19.92 -7.42
C ALA A 256 -6.09 19.16 -6.17
N ILE A 257 -5.84 19.66 -4.97
CA ILE A 257 -6.32 19.08 -3.72
C ILE A 257 -7.83 19.36 -3.55
N GLU A 258 -8.31 20.55 -3.84
CA GLU A 258 -9.73 20.93 -3.69
C GLU A 258 -10.62 20.20 -4.71
N GLU A 259 -10.16 20.02 -5.94
CA GLU A 259 -10.91 19.38 -7.03
C GLU A 259 -10.73 17.85 -7.09
N ARG A 260 -9.99 17.25 -6.13
CA ARG A 260 -9.77 15.78 -6.12
C ARG A 260 -11.08 15.00 -6.01
N GLU A 261 -11.18 13.94 -6.77
CA GLU A 261 -12.25 12.95 -6.63
C GLU A 261 -11.95 12.02 -5.43
N VAL A 262 -12.98 11.63 -4.69
CA VAL A 262 -12.84 10.68 -3.58
C VAL A 262 -13.78 9.50 -3.78
N ILE A 263 -13.22 8.30 -3.90
CA ILE A 263 -13.97 7.05 -4.04
C ILE A 263 -13.82 6.23 -2.75
N CYS A 264 -14.93 5.93 -2.08
CA CYS A 264 -14.93 4.99 -0.97
C CYS A 264 -14.96 3.56 -1.53
N VAL A 265 -13.81 2.90 -1.55
CA VAL A 265 -13.65 1.52 -1.99
C VAL A 265 -13.93 0.59 -0.80
N LYS A 266 -14.78 -0.41 -1.03
CA LYS A 266 -15.18 -1.40 -0.02
C LYS A 266 -14.74 -2.80 -0.45
N PRO A 267 -14.43 -3.70 0.50
CA PRO A 267 -14.18 -5.11 0.20
C PRO A 267 -15.42 -5.72 -0.46
N CYS A 268 -15.18 -6.65 -1.39
CA CYS A 268 -16.25 -7.43 -1.99
C CYS A 268 -16.71 -8.47 -0.96
N LEU A 269 -17.74 -8.13 -0.19
CA LEU A 269 -18.38 -9.09 0.71
C LEU A 269 -19.20 -10.06 -0.15
N LEU A 270 -18.62 -11.23 -0.45
CA LEU A 270 -19.41 -12.39 -0.85
C LEU A 270 -20.24 -12.79 0.39
N TYR A 271 -21.50 -12.33 0.44
CA TYR A 271 -22.47 -12.89 1.38
C TYR A 271 -22.74 -14.34 0.94
N THR A 272 -22.02 -15.28 1.51
CA THR A 272 -22.53 -16.65 1.59
C THR A 272 -23.65 -16.63 2.62
N SER A 273 -24.90 -16.68 2.16
CA SER A 273 -26.03 -16.95 3.05
C SER A 273 -25.70 -18.22 3.83
N PRO A 274 -25.80 -18.23 5.17
CA PRO A 274 -25.76 -19.49 5.89
C PRO A 274 -26.95 -20.32 5.41
N SER A 275 -26.66 -21.44 4.75
CA SER A 275 -27.64 -22.50 4.42
C SER A 275 -28.08 -23.21 5.68
#